data_5dac77286685df21aba749f61cea0e8a
#
_entry.id   5dac77286685df21aba749f61cea0e8a
#
_cell.length_a   1.000
_cell.length_b   1.000
_cell.length_c   1.000
_cell.angle_alpha   90.00
_cell.angle_beta   90.00
_cell.angle_gamma   90.00
#
_symmetry.space_group_name_H-M   'P 1'
#
loop_
_entity.id
_entity.type
_entity.pdbx_description
1 polymer ?
#
loop_
_entity_poly.entity_id
_entity_poly.type
_entity_poly.pdbx_seq_one_letter_code
_entity_poly.pdbx_strand_id
1 'polypeptide(L)'
;MDKTFLAYQVEKKRDTFLGKVLERSISDLPKGNLTVKVFYSSLNYKDALSACGAKGVTRNYPHTPGIDAVGEVVDCLDNSFEYGDKVIITGYDLGMDTAGGFGQYIRVPSSWAVPLPAGLSMYESCLLYTSPSPRDDR
;
A
#
# COMPACT_ATOMS: atom_id res chain seq x y z
N MET A 1 16.43 11.08 -12.89
CA MET A 1 17.01 10.03 -12.06
C MET A 1 15.93 9.33 -11.26
N ASP A 2 15.88 8.02 -11.37
CA ASP A 2 14.93 7.26 -10.58
C ASP A 2 15.31 7.25 -9.12
N LYS A 3 14.34 7.58 -8.30
CA LYS A 3 14.47 7.44 -6.85
C LYS A 3 14.18 5.99 -6.48
N THR A 4 14.97 5.44 -5.57
CA THR A 4 14.77 4.08 -5.08
C THR A 4 14.12 4.13 -3.69
N PHE A 5 13.52 3.01 -3.30
CA PHE A 5 12.86 2.87 -2.01
C PHE A 5 12.89 1.42 -1.56
N LEU A 6 12.69 1.20 -0.27
CA LEU A 6 12.62 -0.15 0.29
C LEU A 6 11.18 -0.65 0.31
N ALA A 7 11.00 -1.92 -0.02
CA ALA A 7 9.70 -2.57 0.01
C ALA A 7 9.85 -4.04 0.36
N TYR A 8 8.85 -4.57 1.09
CA TYR A 8 8.73 -5.99 1.32
C TYR A 8 8.13 -6.62 0.07
N GLN A 9 8.83 -7.56 -0.56
CA GLN A 9 8.36 -8.17 -1.80
C GLN A 9 8.31 -9.67 -1.65
N VAL A 10 7.17 -10.25 -2.04
CA VAL A 10 6.97 -11.70 -2.07
C VAL A 10 7.21 -12.19 -3.48
N GLU A 11 8.07 -13.18 -3.62
CA GLU A 11 8.37 -13.82 -4.90
C GLU A 11 7.85 -15.25 -4.89
N LYS A 12 7.30 -15.68 -6.01
CA LYS A 12 6.87 -17.05 -6.21
C LYS A 12 7.98 -17.83 -6.89
N LYS A 13 8.45 -18.90 -6.25
CA LYS A 13 9.42 -19.82 -6.82
C LYS A 13 8.82 -21.24 -6.78
N ARG A 14 8.39 -21.74 -7.93
CA ARG A 14 7.63 -23.01 -8.02
C ARG A 14 6.38 -22.91 -7.16
N ASP A 15 6.24 -23.74 -6.13
CA ASP A 15 5.10 -23.73 -5.22
C ASP A 15 5.41 -22.99 -3.90
N THR A 16 6.54 -22.30 -3.84
CA THR A 16 7.00 -21.61 -2.62
C THR A 16 6.89 -20.10 -2.78
N PHE A 17 6.45 -19.45 -1.72
CA PHE A 17 6.35 -17.99 -1.66
C PHE A 17 7.31 -17.48 -0.61
N LEU A 18 8.26 -16.63 -1.03
CA LEU A 18 9.31 -16.09 -0.17
C LEU A 18 9.26 -14.57 -0.18
N GLY A 19 9.24 -13.98 1.01
CA GLY A 19 9.25 -12.54 1.15
C GLY A 19 10.57 -12.03 1.68
N LYS A 20 10.99 -10.86 1.20
CA LYS A 20 12.18 -10.17 1.69
C LYS A 20 12.07 -8.69 1.43
N VAL A 21 12.79 -7.90 2.22
CA VAL A 21 12.92 -6.46 1.98
C VAL A 21 14.00 -6.27 0.92
N LEU A 22 13.68 -5.50 -0.12
CA LEU A 22 14.64 -5.18 -1.16
C LEU A 22 14.43 -3.76 -1.68
N GLU A 23 15.41 -3.27 -2.43
CA GLU A 23 15.35 -1.96 -3.04
C GLU A 23 14.62 -2.03 -4.36
N ARG A 24 13.71 -1.08 -4.59
CA ARG A 24 12.97 -0.96 -5.83
C ARG A 24 13.05 0.46 -6.35
N SER A 25 12.77 0.64 -7.62
CA SER A 25 12.71 1.96 -8.25
C SER A 25 11.28 2.49 -8.22
N ILE A 26 11.11 3.79 -8.04
CA ILE A 26 9.80 4.46 -8.13
C ILE A 26 9.15 4.18 -9.49
N SER A 27 9.95 4.08 -10.55
CA SER A 27 9.43 3.79 -11.89
C SER A 27 8.82 2.39 -12.02
N ASP A 28 9.11 1.48 -11.08
CA ASP A 28 8.53 0.14 -11.06
C ASP A 28 7.16 0.07 -10.40
N LEU A 29 6.70 1.18 -9.83
CA LEU A 29 5.36 1.23 -9.24
C LEU A 29 4.29 1.12 -10.33
N PRO A 30 3.11 0.57 -10.00
CA PRO A 30 2.05 0.44 -10.98
C PRO A 30 1.57 1.79 -11.50
N LYS A 31 0.83 1.75 -12.59
CA LYS A 31 0.26 2.97 -13.16
C LYS A 31 -0.76 3.58 -12.21
N GLY A 32 -0.75 4.89 -12.12
CA GLY A 32 -1.67 5.65 -11.28
C GLY A 32 -1.32 7.11 -11.34
N ASN A 33 -2.24 7.96 -10.92
CA ASN A 33 -2.04 9.40 -10.95
C ASN A 33 -1.65 9.99 -9.59
N LEU A 34 -1.56 9.17 -8.54
CA LEU A 34 -1.19 9.61 -7.20
C LEU A 34 -0.03 8.75 -6.67
N THR A 35 1.07 9.40 -6.31
CA THR A 35 2.21 8.75 -5.65
C THR A 35 2.29 9.25 -4.22
N VAL A 36 2.35 8.31 -3.27
CA VAL A 36 2.31 8.59 -1.83
C VAL A 36 3.54 8.01 -1.16
N LYS A 37 4.18 8.82 -0.32
CA LYS A 37 5.22 8.33 0.60
C LYS A 37 4.52 7.75 1.81
N VAL A 38 4.66 6.44 2.03
CA VAL A 38 3.97 5.73 3.10
C VAL A 38 4.68 5.96 4.42
N PHE A 39 3.94 6.38 5.44
CA PHE A 39 4.45 6.55 6.79
C PHE A 39 4.00 5.43 7.70
N TYR A 40 2.77 4.95 7.53
CA TYR A 40 2.20 3.86 8.32
C TYR A 40 1.36 2.94 7.45
N SER A 41 1.39 1.67 7.78
CA SER A 41 0.53 0.64 7.21
C SER A 41 0.22 -0.34 8.33
N SER A 42 -0.94 -0.97 8.31
CA SER A 42 -1.27 -1.96 9.33
C SER A 42 -1.17 -3.38 8.76
N LEU A 43 -1.01 -4.34 9.65
CA LEU A 43 -0.93 -5.75 9.28
C LEU A 43 -2.32 -6.36 9.38
N ASN A 44 -2.81 -6.90 8.29
CA ASN A 44 -4.15 -7.48 8.21
C ASN A 44 -4.08 -8.92 7.70
N TYR A 45 -5.16 -9.67 7.93
CA TYR A 45 -5.23 -11.07 7.53
C TYR A 45 -5.01 -11.26 6.03
N LYS A 46 -5.56 -10.37 5.19
CA LYS A 46 -5.36 -10.43 3.74
C LYS A 46 -3.90 -10.28 3.34
N ASP A 47 -3.12 -9.52 4.10
CA ASP A 47 -1.68 -9.38 3.83
C ASP A 47 -0.97 -10.71 4.01
N ALA A 48 -1.33 -11.45 5.06
CA ALA A 48 -0.78 -12.77 5.30
C ALA A 48 -1.18 -13.75 4.19
N LEU A 49 -2.44 -13.70 3.75
CA LEU A 49 -2.91 -14.53 2.66
C LEU A 49 -2.17 -14.22 1.36
N SER A 50 -1.97 -12.95 1.06
CA SER A 50 -1.20 -12.53 -0.11
C SER A 50 0.25 -13.03 -0.04
N ALA A 51 0.88 -12.89 1.12
CA ALA A 51 2.27 -13.31 1.31
C ALA A 51 2.46 -14.82 1.24
N CYS A 52 1.42 -15.60 1.55
CA CYS A 52 1.45 -17.05 1.51
C CYS A 52 0.98 -17.64 0.18
N GLY A 53 0.53 -16.80 -0.74
CA GLY A 53 0.06 -17.28 -2.04
C GLY A 53 -1.35 -17.86 -2.02
N ALA A 54 -2.18 -17.47 -1.07
CA ALA A 54 -3.56 -17.95 -0.99
C ALA A 54 -4.34 -17.60 -2.27
N LYS A 55 -5.11 -18.54 -2.77
CA LYS A 55 -5.89 -18.36 -3.99
C LYS A 55 -6.93 -17.25 -3.81
N GLY A 56 -7.10 -16.43 -4.84
CA GLY A 56 -8.13 -15.39 -4.86
C GLY A 56 -7.74 -14.08 -4.22
N VAL A 57 -6.53 -13.97 -3.65
CA VAL A 57 -6.07 -12.73 -3.03
C VAL A 57 -5.13 -11.98 -3.95
N THR A 58 -4.02 -12.62 -4.32
CA THR A 58 -3.04 -12.03 -5.25
C THR A 58 -2.78 -13.00 -6.38
N ARG A 59 -2.89 -12.52 -7.61
CA ARG A 59 -2.75 -13.36 -8.80
C ARG A 59 -1.37 -13.29 -9.42
N ASN A 60 -0.69 -12.18 -9.26
CA ASN A 60 0.59 -11.94 -9.93
C ASN A 60 1.70 -11.70 -8.91
N TYR A 61 2.83 -12.35 -9.12
CA TYR A 61 4.03 -12.20 -8.31
C TYR A 61 5.19 -11.86 -9.24
N PRO A 62 6.22 -11.14 -8.79
CA PRO A 62 6.43 -10.65 -7.42
C PRO A 62 5.42 -9.58 -7.01
N HIS A 63 5.18 -9.47 -5.71
CA HIS A 63 4.13 -8.60 -5.18
C HIS A 63 4.51 -8.02 -3.83
N THR A 64 4.11 -6.78 -3.58
CA THR A 64 4.25 -6.14 -2.27
C THR A 64 2.86 -6.10 -1.60
N PRO A 65 2.67 -6.83 -0.49
CA PRO A 65 1.40 -6.80 0.23
C PRO A 65 1.17 -5.46 0.96
N GLY A 66 0.08 -5.35 1.66
CA GLY A 66 -0.30 -4.19 2.44
C GLY A 66 -1.56 -3.55 1.90
N ILE A 67 -2.72 -3.87 2.49
CA ILE A 67 -4.02 -3.42 1.96
C ILE A 67 -4.39 -2.01 2.37
N ASP A 68 -3.56 -1.35 3.17
CA ASP A 68 -3.79 0.02 3.58
C ASP A 68 -2.48 0.80 3.69
N ALA A 69 -2.61 2.11 3.67
CA ALA A 69 -1.47 3.01 3.83
C ALA A 69 -1.94 4.38 4.29
N VAL A 70 -1.12 5.01 5.10
CA VAL A 70 -1.29 6.42 5.49
C VAL A 70 0.03 7.12 5.19
N GLY A 71 -0.02 8.23 4.50
CA GLY A 71 1.20 8.93 4.12
C GLY A 71 0.96 10.30 3.54
N GLU A 72 1.99 10.81 2.87
CA GLU A 72 1.99 12.13 2.25
C GLU A 72 2.09 12.03 0.73
N VAL A 73 1.32 12.85 0.04
CA VAL A 73 1.37 12.94 -1.41
C VAL A 73 2.71 13.55 -1.83
N VAL A 74 3.40 12.87 -2.75
CA VAL A 74 4.65 13.38 -3.34
C VAL A 74 4.49 13.71 -4.82
N ASP A 75 3.43 13.21 -5.47
CA ASP A 75 3.11 13.55 -6.84
C ASP A 75 1.63 13.26 -7.11
N CYS A 76 0.97 14.14 -7.85
CA CYS A 76 -0.43 13.95 -8.24
C CYS A 76 -0.64 14.53 -9.64
N LEU A 77 -0.90 13.67 -10.61
CA LEU A 77 -0.98 14.08 -12.02
C LEU A 77 -2.29 14.78 -12.36
N ASP A 78 -3.37 14.49 -11.63
CA ASP A 78 -4.70 15.07 -11.91
C ASP A 78 -5.07 16.25 -11.01
N ASN A 79 -4.13 16.71 -10.19
CA ASN A 79 -4.31 17.85 -9.27
C ASN A 79 -5.40 17.66 -8.21
N SER A 80 -5.83 16.43 -7.94
CA SER A 80 -6.79 16.14 -6.86
C SER A 80 -6.19 16.41 -5.48
N PHE A 81 -4.89 16.31 -5.37
CA PHE A 81 -4.14 16.54 -4.13
C PHE A 81 -2.89 17.36 -4.45
N GLU A 82 -2.37 18.03 -3.42
CA GLU A 82 -1.14 18.80 -3.52
C GLU A 82 0.00 18.08 -2.82
N TYR A 83 1.22 18.40 -3.20
CA TYR A 83 2.42 17.88 -2.53
C TYR A 83 2.35 18.16 -1.04
N GLY A 84 2.58 17.13 -0.24
CA GLY A 84 2.53 17.25 1.22
C GLY A 84 1.17 16.97 1.84
N ASP A 85 0.12 16.84 1.04
CA ASP A 85 -1.20 16.48 1.58
C ASP A 85 -1.12 15.10 2.22
N LYS A 86 -1.75 14.96 3.39
CA LYS A 86 -1.82 13.69 4.11
C LYS A 86 -3.08 12.94 3.72
N VAL A 87 -2.91 11.67 3.40
CA VAL A 87 -4.01 10.85 2.86
C VAL A 87 -4.01 9.46 3.47
N ILE A 88 -5.18 8.84 3.43
CA ILE A 88 -5.40 7.45 3.82
C ILE A 88 -5.88 6.69 2.59
N ILE A 89 -5.29 5.54 2.32
CA ILE A 89 -5.76 4.61 1.30
C ILE A 89 -6.08 3.29 1.99
N THR A 90 -7.33 2.84 1.88
CA THR A 90 -7.75 1.58 2.46
C THR A 90 -8.83 0.97 1.56
N GLY A 91 -8.81 -0.35 1.44
CA GLY A 91 -9.72 -1.05 0.55
C GLY A 91 -9.26 -1.02 -0.90
N TYR A 92 -10.19 -1.14 -1.82
CA TYR A 92 -9.90 -1.26 -3.25
C TYR A 92 -8.99 -2.46 -3.50
N ASP A 93 -8.04 -2.32 -4.43
CA ASP A 93 -7.13 -3.40 -4.81
C ASP A 93 -5.73 -3.25 -4.24
N LEU A 94 -5.51 -2.26 -3.37
CA LEU A 94 -4.19 -2.04 -2.76
C LEU A 94 -3.74 -3.27 -2.00
N GLY A 95 -2.54 -3.74 -2.29
CA GLY A 95 -1.95 -4.89 -1.60
C GLY A 95 -2.50 -6.24 -2.01
N MET A 96 -3.45 -6.29 -2.94
CA MET A 96 -3.98 -7.54 -3.49
C MET A 96 -3.36 -7.84 -4.86
N ASP A 97 -3.76 -7.14 -5.92
CA ASP A 97 -3.11 -7.21 -7.23
C ASP A 97 -2.34 -5.93 -7.58
N THR A 98 -2.44 -4.91 -6.74
CA THR A 98 -1.68 -3.67 -6.85
C THR A 98 -0.66 -3.62 -5.73
N ALA A 99 0.57 -3.17 -6.02
CA ALA A 99 1.62 -3.08 -5.00
C ALA A 99 1.15 -2.25 -3.81
N GLY A 100 1.28 -2.82 -2.62
CA GLY A 100 0.64 -2.32 -1.41
C GLY A 100 1.52 -1.52 -0.48
N GLY A 101 1.02 -1.34 0.75
CA GLY A 101 1.59 -0.43 1.74
C GLY A 101 2.85 -0.92 2.45
N PHE A 102 3.30 -2.16 2.22
CA PHE A 102 4.53 -2.65 2.83
C PHE A 102 5.78 -2.20 2.05
N GLY A 103 5.76 -0.94 1.64
CA GLY A 103 6.86 -0.27 0.97
C GLY A 103 6.83 1.20 1.30
N GLN A 104 7.93 1.89 1.07
CA GLN A 104 8.03 3.31 1.40
C GLN A 104 7.22 4.21 0.47
N TYR A 105 6.86 3.71 -0.71
CA TYR A 105 6.04 4.45 -1.68
C TYR A 105 5.00 3.54 -2.31
N ILE A 106 3.85 4.13 -2.62
CA ILE A 106 2.80 3.48 -3.40
C ILE A 106 2.36 4.42 -4.52
N ARG A 107 1.77 3.85 -5.57
CA ARG A 107 1.13 4.62 -6.63
C ARG A 107 -0.22 4.01 -6.93
N VAL A 108 -1.27 4.85 -6.84
CA VAL A 108 -2.67 4.42 -6.94
C VAL A 108 -3.46 5.48 -7.70
N PRO A 109 -4.68 5.13 -8.17
CA PRO A 109 -5.60 6.16 -8.63
C PRO A 109 -5.93 7.12 -7.48
N SER A 110 -6.00 8.40 -7.77
CA SER A 110 -6.29 9.41 -6.74
C SER A 110 -7.66 9.22 -6.10
N SER A 111 -8.59 8.59 -6.80
CA SER A 111 -9.92 8.28 -6.26
C SER A 111 -9.89 7.30 -5.08
N TRP A 112 -8.79 6.59 -4.90
CA TRP A 112 -8.64 5.67 -3.77
C TRP A 112 -8.24 6.38 -2.47
N ALA A 113 -7.78 7.62 -2.55
CA ALA A 113 -7.25 8.33 -1.41
C ALA A 113 -8.31 9.21 -0.75
N VAL A 114 -8.28 9.26 0.58
CA VAL A 114 -9.15 10.12 1.38
C VAL A 114 -8.25 11.03 2.18
N PRO A 115 -8.57 12.35 2.25
CA PRO A 115 -7.79 13.26 3.08
C PRO A 115 -7.80 12.83 4.55
N LEU A 116 -6.66 13.06 5.21
CA LEU A 116 -6.56 12.78 6.64
C LEU A 116 -7.52 13.70 7.40
N PRO A 117 -8.38 13.16 8.30
CA PRO A 117 -9.28 14.00 9.09
C PRO A 117 -8.52 15.02 9.95
N ALA A 118 -9.07 16.22 10.05
CA ALA A 118 -8.51 17.26 10.90
C ALA A 118 -8.47 16.81 12.36
N GLY A 119 -7.37 17.12 13.04
CA GLY A 119 -7.20 16.78 14.44
C GLY A 119 -6.67 15.39 14.73
N LEU A 120 -6.47 14.56 13.70
CA LEU A 120 -5.86 13.24 13.84
C LEU A 120 -4.45 13.23 13.27
N SER A 121 -3.53 12.55 13.97
CA SER A 121 -2.21 12.27 13.42
C SER A 121 -2.31 11.13 12.41
N MET A 122 -1.28 10.95 11.60
CA MET A 122 -1.22 9.81 10.67
C MET A 122 -1.25 8.48 11.42
N TYR A 123 -0.58 8.41 12.57
CA TYR A 123 -0.58 7.19 13.40
C TYR A 123 -1.99 6.87 13.92
N GLU A 124 -2.70 7.86 14.45
CA GLU A 124 -4.06 7.69 14.94
C GLU A 124 -5.01 7.27 13.82
N SER A 125 -4.87 7.88 12.65
CA SER A 125 -5.68 7.53 11.49
C SER A 125 -5.45 6.10 11.03
N CYS A 126 -4.21 5.65 11.08
CA CYS A 126 -3.90 4.25 10.75
C CYS A 126 -4.62 3.30 11.70
N LEU A 127 -4.63 3.58 12.99
CA LEU A 127 -5.30 2.74 13.97
C LEU A 127 -6.81 2.74 13.80
N LEU A 128 -7.42 3.91 13.53
CA LEU A 128 -8.86 4.05 13.47
C LEU A 128 -9.48 3.57 12.16
N TYR A 129 -8.81 3.83 11.04
CA TYR A 129 -9.41 3.63 9.72
C TYR A 129 -8.88 2.42 8.96
N THR A 130 -7.73 1.89 9.35
CA THR A 130 -7.11 0.78 8.61
C THR A 130 -7.02 -0.51 9.42
N SER A 131 -6.86 -0.41 10.74
CA SER A 131 -6.76 -1.61 11.59
C SER A 131 -8.07 -2.39 11.57
N PRO A 132 -8.02 -3.73 11.55
CA PRO A 132 -9.24 -4.53 11.59
C PRO A 132 -9.95 -4.38 12.93
N SER A 133 -11.28 -4.28 12.88
CA SER A 133 -12.11 -4.34 14.07
C SER A 133 -12.59 -5.78 14.27
N PRO A 134 -13.10 -6.15 15.45
CA PRO A 134 -13.66 -7.49 15.65
C PRO A 134 -14.78 -7.84 14.66
N ARG A 135 -15.45 -6.85 14.10
CA ARG A 135 -16.52 -7.08 13.11
C ARG A 135 -15.99 -7.40 11.72
N ASP A 136 -14.75 -7.10 11.45
CA ASP A 136 -14.14 -7.29 10.14
C ASP A 136 -13.41 -8.63 10.02
N ASP A 137 -13.38 -9.41 11.08
CA ASP A 137 -12.73 -10.71 11.16
C ASP A 137 -13.65 -11.81 10.65
N ARG A 138 -13.98 -11.76 9.39
CA ARG A 138 -14.93 -12.74 8.86
C ARG A 138 -14.40 -13.44 7.65
#